data_a41d8e1a380c8f32220b04acd8da75ce
#
_entry.id   a41d8e1a380c8f32220b04acd8da75ce
#
_cell.length_a   1.000
_cell.length_b   1.000
_cell.length_c   1.000
_cell.angle_alpha   90.00
_cell.angle_beta   90.00
_cell.angle_gamma   90.00
#
_symmetry.space_group_name_H-M   'P 1'
#
loop_
_entity.id
_entity.type
_entity.pdbx_description
1 polymer ?
#
loop_
_entity_poly.entity_id
_entity_poly.type
_entity_poly.pdbx_seq_one_letter_code
_entity_poly.pdbx_strand_id
1 'polypeptide(L)'
;MGILTYDNLKVGNTPLLRLSNLENGELKIYAKLEWMNPFGSIKDRAAYWMIKIAEKEGLLSKDKKIIEPTSGNTGIALACISRALGYKFYAVVPQAITDETKILIKKLGGEVFETPDDLCPRFGKGTDQSIALAKSIVESYPDQYFMPNQYENEANFLAHYESTGPEIWKATEGKVTHLISGIGTGGTITGAGLYLKEQGNIEIIGVEPQKNHHIQGLRNFEESGIPPILSKRIKIIDRWIKVSDEEAFTAVRLAAEKEGLLIGPSSGAVLAAALKLNKEHIKGTAVLIFADDAVKYLGLYTKLGVLNSEQLDILRKLSNALSF
;
A
#
# COMPACT_ATOMS: atom_id res chain seq x y z
N MET A 1 -23.78 -20.11 0.80
CA MET A 1 -22.83 -19.10 0.31
C MET A 1 -23.62 -18.10 -0.52
N GLY A 2 -23.61 -16.83 -0.15
CA GLY A 2 -24.28 -15.79 -0.96
C GLY A 2 -23.42 -15.41 -2.16
N ILE A 3 -24.05 -14.91 -3.23
CA ILE A 3 -23.35 -14.34 -4.39
C ILE A 3 -22.61 -13.09 -3.93
N LEU A 4 -21.29 -13.00 -4.21
CA LEU A 4 -20.50 -11.79 -3.98
C LEU A 4 -20.88 -10.76 -5.05
N THR A 5 -21.33 -9.60 -4.59
CA THR A 5 -21.53 -8.40 -5.41
C THR A 5 -20.61 -7.31 -4.89
N TYR A 6 -20.43 -6.24 -5.66
CA TYR A 6 -19.63 -5.11 -5.19
C TYR A 6 -20.16 -4.51 -3.87
N ASP A 7 -21.48 -4.48 -3.68
CA ASP A 7 -22.10 -3.93 -2.47
C ASP A 7 -21.86 -4.77 -1.22
N ASN A 8 -21.59 -6.08 -1.38
CA ASN A 8 -21.25 -6.97 -0.28
C ASN A 8 -19.77 -7.43 -0.32
N LEU A 9 -18.94 -6.78 -1.12
CA LEU A 9 -17.50 -7.05 -1.19
C LEU A 9 -16.85 -6.74 0.16
N LYS A 10 -16.24 -7.73 0.75
CA LYS A 10 -15.55 -7.59 2.03
C LYS A 10 -14.13 -7.09 1.80
N VAL A 11 -13.96 -5.77 1.77
CA VAL A 11 -12.65 -5.13 1.85
C VAL A 11 -12.28 -4.96 3.33
N GLY A 12 -11.08 -5.37 3.69
CA GLY A 12 -10.66 -5.40 5.09
C GLY A 12 -10.84 -6.77 5.74
N ASN A 13 -10.85 -6.80 7.07
CA ASN A 13 -10.82 -8.01 7.90
C ASN A 13 -9.67 -8.96 7.52
N THR A 14 -8.54 -8.39 7.16
CA THR A 14 -7.34 -9.15 6.82
C THR A 14 -6.73 -9.78 8.07
N PRO A 15 -6.12 -10.97 7.98
CA PRO A 15 -5.58 -11.64 9.15
C PRO A 15 -4.35 -10.95 9.72
N LEU A 16 -4.13 -11.21 11.01
CA LEU A 16 -2.91 -10.87 11.72
C LEU A 16 -2.13 -12.17 11.97
N LEU A 17 -0.91 -12.27 11.42
CA LEU A 17 -0.05 -13.44 11.53
C LEU A 17 1.13 -13.15 12.47
N ARG A 18 1.39 -14.02 13.43
CA ARG A 18 2.58 -13.92 14.29
C ARG A 18 3.82 -14.44 13.54
N LEU A 19 4.89 -13.65 13.54
CA LEU A 19 6.17 -13.99 12.92
C LEU A 19 7.14 -14.54 13.97
N SER A 20 6.79 -15.72 14.53
CA SER A 20 7.49 -16.27 15.71
C SER A 20 8.95 -16.67 15.43
N ASN A 21 9.30 -17.03 14.20
CA ASN A 21 10.66 -17.41 13.83
C ASN A 21 11.58 -16.19 13.58
N LEU A 22 11.01 -14.98 13.60
CA LEU A 22 11.73 -13.70 13.46
C LEU A 22 11.79 -12.94 14.78
N GLU A 23 11.12 -13.42 15.83
CA GLU A 23 11.20 -12.85 17.16
C GLU A 23 12.57 -13.20 17.79
N ASN A 24 13.20 -12.20 18.40
CA ASN A 24 14.44 -12.37 19.17
C ASN A 24 14.38 -11.46 20.40
N GLY A 25 13.84 -11.99 21.48
CA GLY A 25 13.67 -11.23 22.73
C GLY A 25 12.21 -11.06 23.14
N GLU A 26 11.88 -9.90 23.73
CA GLU A 26 10.57 -9.64 24.34
C GLU A 26 9.58 -8.91 23.44
N LEU A 27 9.97 -8.59 22.18
CA LEU A 27 9.09 -8.00 21.18
C LEU A 27 8.37 -9.11 20.40
N LYS A 28 7.05 -9.20 20.57
CA LYS A 28 6.19 -10.04 19.71
C LYS A 28 5.92 -9.33 18.41
N ILE A 29 6.10 -10.01 17.29
CA ILE A 29 5.98 -9.43 15.96
C ILE A 29 4.81 -10.05 15.22
N TYR A 30 3.87 -9.22 14.78
CA TYR A 30 2.72 -9.62 13.99
C TYR A 30 2.68 -8.87 12.65
N ALA A 31 2.36 -9.58 11.59
CA ALA A 31 2.13 -9.00 10.27
C ALA A 31 0.63 -8.94 9.96
N LYS A 32 0.15 -7.76 9.58
CA LYS A 32 -1.18 -7.53 9.04
C LYS A 32 -1.12 -7.80 7.54
N LEU A 33 -1.71 -8.90 7.09
CA LEU A 33 -1.56 -9.44 5.73
C LEU A 33 -2.53 -8.77 4.75
N GLU A 34 -2.21 -7.57 4.29
CA GLU A 34 -3.10 -6.75 3.46
C GLU A 34 -3.26 -7.25 2.01
N TRP A 35 -2.44 -8.19 1.54
CA TRP A 35 -2.70 -8.88 0.27
C TRP A 35 -3.89 -9.85 0.32
N MET A 36 -4.43 -10.13 1.51
CA MET A 36 -5.66 -10.90 1.68
C MET A 36 -6.93 -10.07 1.39
N ASN A 37 -6.79 -8.80 1.05
CA ASN A 37 -7.87 -8.03 0.45
C ASN A 37 -8.24 -8.57 -0.94
N PRO A 38 -9.45 -8.30 -1.44
CA PRO A 38 -9.98 -8.89 -2.70
C PRO A 38 -9.11 -8.68 -3.94
N PHE A 39 -8.39 -7.58 -4.02
CA PHE A 39 -7.56 -7.22 -5.19
C PHE A 39 -6.05 -7.26 -4.88
N GLY A 40 -5.69 -7.85 -3.74
CA GLY A 40 -4.33 -8.22 -3.39
C GLY A 40 -3.47 -7.11 -2.80
N SER A 41 -4.05 -6.08 -2.18
CA SER A 41 -3.26 -5.09 -1.46
C SER A 41 -4.05 -4.22 -0.47
N ILE A 42 -3.32 -3.48 0.35
CA ILE A 42 -3.86 -2.47 1.26
C ILE A 42 -4.62 -1.34 0.53
N LYS A 43 -4.31 -1.11 -0.75
CA LYS A 43 -4.93 -0.04 -1.55
C LYS A 43 -6.39 -0.33 -1.89
N ASP A 44 -6.84 -1.57 -1.77
CA ASP A 44 -8.23 -1.95 -1.91
C ASP A 44 -9.12 -1.17 -0.94
N ARG A 45 -8.63 -0.95 0.30
CA ARG A 45 -9.32 -0.17 1.32
C ARG A 45 -9.52 1.28 0.87
N ALA A 46 -8.42 1.95 0.53
CA ALA A 46 -8.47 3.36 0.12
C ALA A 46 -9.31 3.54 -1.16
N ALA A 47 -9.09 2.69 -2.18
CA ALA A 47 -9.84 2.75 -3.43
C ALA A 47 -11.34 2.55 -3.22
N TYR A 48 -11.73 1.54 -2.43
CA TYR A 48 -13.12 1.27 -2.11
C TYR A 48 -13.79 2.46 -1.41
N TRP A 49 -13.15 3.02 -0.38
CA TRP A 49 -13.70 4.14 0.37
C TRP A 49 -13.79 5.42 -0.46
N MET A 50 -12.77 5.73 -1.26
CA MET A 50 -12.77 6.90 -2.14
C MET A 50 -13.93 6.84 -3.16
N ILE A 51 -14.17 5.68 -3.76
CA ILE A 51 -15.27 5.51 -4.71
C ILE A 51 -16.64 5.55 -4.00
N LYS A 52 -16.80 4.83 -2.89
CA LYS A 52 -18.08 4.80 -2.15
C LYS A 52 -18.49 6.17 -1.62
N ILE A 53 -17.55 6.92 -1.08
CA ILE A 53 -17.83 8.28 -0.59
C ILE A 53 -18.15 9.19 -1.77
N ALA A 54 -17.41 9.12 -2.87
CA ALA A 54 -17.69 9.95 -4.05
C ALA A 54 -19.06 9.66 -4.69
N GLU A 55 -19.49 8.40 -4.75
CA GLU A 55 -20.84 8.04 -5.20
C GLU A 55 -21.91 8.60 -4.24
N LYS A 56 -21.70 8.44 -2.92
CA LYS A 56 -22.63 8.92 -1.89
C LYS A 56 -22.78 10.44 -1.88
N GLU A 57 -21.72 11.16 -2.15
CA GLU A 57 -21.68 12.64 -2.20
C GLU A 57 -22.07 13.20 -3.57
N GLY A 58 -22.35 12.34 -4.56
CA GLY A 58 -22.72 12.76 -5.91
C GLY A 58 -21.57 13.33 -6.74
N LEU A 59 -20.33 13.18 -6.28
CA LEU A 59 -19.11 13.62 -7.01
C LEU A 59 -18.79 12.71 -8.19
N LEU A 60 -19.14 11.42 -8.07
CA LEU A 60 -18.96 10.41 -9.10
C LEU A 60 -20.32 9.89 -9.60
N SER A 61 -20.77 10.39 -10.76
CA SER A 61 -21.94 9.91 -11.49
C SER A 61 -21.57 8.82 -12.49
N LYS A 62 -22.57 8.07 -12.99
CA LYS A 62 -22.35 6.96 -13.94
C LYS A 62 -21.78 7.39 -15.30
N ASP A 63 -21.93 8.67 -15.65
CA ASP A 63 -21.39 9.23 -16.90
C ASP A 63 -19.93 9.63 -16.82
N LYS A 64 -19.39 9.73 -15.58
CA LYS A 64 -18.00 10.09 -15.37
C LYS A 64 -17.06 8.91 -15.54
N LYS A 65 -15.85 9.22 -16.00
CA LYS A 65 -14.70 8.33 -16.09
C LYS A 65 -13.79 8.57 -14.89
N ILE A 66 -13.21 7.52 -14.35
CA ILE A 66 -12.26 7.63 -13.23
C ILE A 66 -10.85 7.75 -13.80
N ILE A 67 -10.07 8.71 -13.33
CA ILE A 67 -8.66 8.88 -13.67
C ILE A 67 -7.83 9.03 -12.39
N GLU A 68 -6.71 8.30 -12.27
CA GLU A 68 -5.86 8.38 -11.08
C GLU A 68 -4.38 8.25 -11.43
N PRO A 69 -3.51 9.16 -10.90
CA PRO A 69 -2.07 8.97 -10.95
C PRO A 69 -1.67 7.88 -9.96
N THR A 70 -1.01 6.82 -10.43
CA THR A 70 -0.71 5.66 -9.59
C THR A 70 0.58 4.95 -9.98
N SER A 71 1.34 4.50 -8.98
CA SER A 71 2.53 3.67 -9.18
C SER A 71 2.25 2.15 -9.08
N GLY A 72 0.97 1.72 -9.03
CA GLY A 72 0.66 0.30 -9.09
C GLY A 72 -0.62 -0.13 -8.36
N ASN A 73 -0.54 -0.52 -7.10
CA ASN A 73 -1.64 -1.18 -6.37
C ASN A 73 -2.96 -0.39 -6.35
N THR A 74 -2.90 0.94 -6.27
CA THR A 74 -4.13 1.77 -6.35
C THR A 74 -4.78 1.64 -7.73
N GLY A 75 -3.96 1.60 -8.80
CA GLY A 75 -4.45 1.40 -10.16
C GLY A 75 -5.11 0.03 -10.34
N ILE A 76 -4.54 -1.03 -9.76
CA ILE A 76 -5.13 -2.38 -9.77
C ILE A 76 -6.49 -2.37 -9.05
N ALA A 77 -6.54 -1.84 -7.84
CA ALA A 77 -7.78 -1.78 -7.05
C ALA A 77 -8.86 -0.95 -7.76
N LEU A 78 -8.51 0.22 -8.28
CA LEU A 78 -9.45 1.07 -9.04
C LEU A 78 -9.91 0.43 -10.34
N ALA A 79 -9.04 -0.29 -11.07
CA ALA A 79 -9.45 -1.02 -12.28
C ALA A 79 -10.51 -2.08 -11.97
N CYS A 80 -10.30 -2.88 -10.91
CA CYS A 80 -11.26 -3.89 -10.47
C CYS A 80 -12.60 -3.27 -10.03
N ILE A 81 -12.54 -2.24 -9.17
CA ILE A 81 -13.71 -1.55 -8.65
C ILE A 81 -14.49 -0.87 -9.79
N SER A 82 -13.79 -0.14 -10.65
CA SER A 82 -14.40 0.57 -11.78
C SER A 82 -15.12 -0.40 -12.71
N ARG A 83 -14.47 -1.52 -13.07
CA ARG A 83 -15.08 -2.56 -13.90
C ARG A 83 -16.32 -3.14 -13.26
N ALA A 84 -16.27 -3.47 -11.97
CA ALA A 84 -17.41 -4.02 -11.22
C ALA A 84 -18.61 -3.08 -11.15
N LEU A 85 -18.33 -1.75 -11.09
CA LEU A 85 -19.36 -0.71 -11.04
C LEU A 85 -19.78 -0.15 -12.41
N GLY A 86 -19.13 -0.58 -13.49
CA GLY A 86 -19.43 -0.11 -14.84
C GLY A 86 -18.81 1.24 -15.20
N TYR A 87 -17.79 1.71 -14.46
CA TYR A 87 -17.00 2.90 -14.79
C TYR A 87 -15.85 2.58 -15.72
N LYS A 88 -15.49 3.53 -16.59
CA LYS A 88 -14.19 3.50 -17.31
C LYS A 88 -13.10 4.01 -16.39
N PHE A 89 -11.95 3.36 -16.37
CA PHE A 89 -10.80 3.73 -15.55
C PHE A 89 -9.55 4.01 -16.37
N TYR A 90 -8.87 5.10 -16.07
CA TYR A 90 -7.63 5.55 -16.67
C TYR A 90 -6.55 5.67 -15.59
N ALA A 91 -5.53 4.84 -15.67
CA ALA A 91 -4.35 4.91 -14.82
C ALA A 91 -3.27 5.76 -15.48
N VAL A 92 -2.84 6.83 -14.85
CA VAL A 92 -1.66 7.61 -15.27
C VAL A 92 -0.47 7.12 -14.45
N VAL A 93 0.51 6.50 -15.09
CA VAL A 93 1.56 5.74 -14.41
C VAL A 93 2.96 6.18 -14.81
N PRO A 94 3.94 6.18 -13.88
CA PRO A 94 5.34 6.32 -14.23
C PRO A 94 5.82 5.18 -15.11
N GLN A 95 6.70 5.46 -16.08
CA GLN A 95 7.33 4.40 -16.89
C GLN A 95 8.11 3.40 -16.04
N ALA A 96 8.61 3.83 -14.89
CA ALA A 96 9.43 3.01 -13.99
C ALA A 96 8.67 1.90 -13.23
N ILE A 97 7.33 1.85 -13.29
CA ILE A 97 6.59 0.74 -12.66
C ILE A 97 6.81 -0.58 -13.41
N THR A 98 6.60 -1.70 -12.72
CA THR A 98 6.78 -3.03 -13.31
C THR A 98 5.80 -3.28 -14.48
N ASP A 99 6.25 -4.01 -15.50
CA ASP A 99 5.41 -4.38 -16.65
C ASP A 99 4.25 -5.28 -16.21
N GLU A 100 4.47 -6.14 -15.20
CA GLU A 100 3.45 -6.96 -14.61
C GLU A 100 2.27 -6.11 -14.09
N THR A 101 2.56 -5.00 -13.44
CA THR A 101 1.53 -4.08 -12.94
C THR A 101 0.76 -3.42 -14.09
N LYS A 102 1.45 -2.95 -15.13
CA LYS A 102 0.82 -2.34 -16.32
C LYS A 102 -0.11 -3.34 -17.04
N ILE A 103 0.39 -4.56 -17.23
CA ILE A 103 -0.37 -5.64 -17.86
C ILE A 103 -1.62 -5.98 -17.03
N LEU A 104 -1.47 -6.07 -15.72
CA LEU A 104 -2.57 -6.39 -14.83
C LEU A 104 -3.67 -5.33 -14.86
N ILE A 105 -3.33 -4.04 -14.78
CA ILE A 105 -4.30 -2.94 -14.90
C ILE A 105 -5.08 -3.04 -16.22
N LYS A 106 -4.39 -3.28 -17.35
CA LYS A 106 -5.02 -3.42 -18.67
C LYS A 106 -5.96 -4.63 -18.74
N LYS A 107 -5.53 -5.81 -18.24
CA LYS A 107 -6.37 -7.02 -18.19
C LYS A 107 -7.61 -6.86 -17.32
N LEU A 108 -7.51 -6.05 -16.26
CA LEU A 108 -8.64 -5.73 -15.39
C LEU A 108 -9.61 -4.69 -15.97
N GLY A 109 -9.31 -4.16 -17.18
CA GLY A 109 -10.17 -3.24 -17.90
C GLY A 109 -9.84 -1.77 -17.72
N GLY A 110 -8.70 -1.43 -17.11
CA GLY A 110 -8.16 -0.07 -17.07
C GLY A 110 -7.36 0.27 -18.32
N GLU A 111 -7.35 1.53 -18.71
CA GLU A 111 -6.44 2.08 -19.70
C GLU A 111 -5.21 2.68 -19.00
N VAL A 112 -4.01 2.53 -19.59
CA VAL A 112 -2.75 2.97 -19.00
C VAL A 112 -2.11 4.03 -19.86
N PHE A 113 -1.87 5.22 -19.27
CA PHE A 113 -1.09 6.32 -19.84
C PHE A 113 0.23 6.42 -19.09
N GLU A 114 1.34 6.30 -19.81
CA GLU A 114 2.68 6.34 -19.21
C GLU A 114 3.25 7.76 -19.27
N THR A 115 3.91 8.17 -18.19
CA THR A 115 4.66 9.42 -18.08
C THR A 115 6.13 9.13 -17.77
N PRO A 116 7.08 10.01 -18.15
CA PRO A 116 8.52 9.78 -17.94
C PRO A 116 8.97 9.98 -16.50
N ASP A 117 8.10 9.74 -15.52
CA ASP A 117 8.39 9.85 -14.10
C ASP A 117 9.08 8.60 -13.57
N ASP A 118 9.80 8.77 -12.45
CA ASP A 118 10.38 7.67 -11.66
C ASP A 118 9.37 7.10 -10.63
N LEU A 119 9.86 6.23 -9.73
CA LEU A 119 9.01 5.57 -8.72
C LEU A 119 8.60 6.48 -7.55
N CYS A 120 9.28 7.60 -7.37
CA CYS A 120 9.06 8.49 -6.23
C CYS A 120 8.45 9.81 -6.71
N PRO A 121 7.10 9.87 -6.87
CA PRO A 121 6.43 11.06 -7.39
C PRO A 121 6.62 12.28 -6.49
N ARG A 122 6.81 13.45 -7.09
CA ARG A 122 7.14 14.71 -6.40
C ARG A 122 5.91 15.60 -6.25
N PHE A 123 5.86 16.34 -5.14
CA PHE A 123 4.83 17.35 -4.89
C PHE A 123 5.44 18.76 -4.91
N GLY A 124 4.73 19.73 -5.48
CA GLY A 124 5.18 21.12 -5.56
C GLY A 124 5.96 21.46 -6.84
N LYS A 125 6.99 22.30 -6.75
CA LYS A 125 7.85 22.63 -7.91
C LYS A 125 8.57 21.38 -8.40
N GLY A 126 8.27 20.94 -9.63
CA GLY A 126 8.72 19.65 -10.18
C GLY A 126 7.75 18.52 -9.85
N THR A 127 6.46 18.87 -9.68
CA THR A 127 5.37 17.89 -9.54
C THR A 127 5.48 16.83 -10.61
N ASP A 128 5.29 15.61 -10.20
CA ASP A 128 5.17 14.43 -11.03
C ASP A 128 4.24 14.66 -12.22
N GLN A 129 4.70 14.33 -13.41
CA GLN A 129 3.93 14.52 -14.65
C GLN A 129 2.64 13.69 -14.62
N SER A 130 2.65 12.53 -13.98
CA SER A 130 1.44 11.71 -13.78
C SER A 130 0.37 12.46 -13.01
N ILE A 131 0.75 13.13 -11.91
CA ILE A 131 -0.18 13.93 -11.10
C ILE A 131 -0.65 15.16 -11.88
N ALA A 132 0.29 15.87 -12.53
CA ALA A 132 -0.01 17.07 -13.32
C ALA A 132 -0.97 16.74 -14.48
N LEU A 133 -0.71 15.66 -15.20
CA LEU A 133 -1.55 15.21 -16.32
C LEU A 133 -2.96 14.85 -15.85
N ALA A 134 -3.09 14.05 -14.80
CA ALA A 134 -4.41 13.66 -14.28
C ALA A 134 -5.21 14.88 -13.79
N LYS A 135 -4.57 15.81 -13.07
CA LYS A 135 -5.21 17.05 -12.61
C LYS A 135 -5.67 17.92 -13.79
N SER A 136 -4.81 18.13 -14.79
CA SER A 136 -5.14 18.96 -15.95
C SER A 136 -6.33 18.41 -16.75
N ILE A 137 -6.45 17.09 -16.86
CA ILE A 137 -7.60 16.45 -17.54
C ILE A 137 -8.89 16.71 -16.77
N VAL A 138 -8.88 16.54 -15.44
CA VAL A 138 -10.06 16.78 -14.60
C VAL A 138 -10.46 18.25 -14.59
N GLU A 139 -9.49 19.18 -14.53
CA GLU A 139 -9.74 20.62 -14.59
C GLU A 139 -10.31 21.05 -15.93
N SER A 140 -9.85 20.43 -17.04
CA SER A 140 -10.36 20.73 -18.38
C SER A 140 -11.74 20.11 -18.67
N TYR A 141 -12.06 18.98 -18.03
CA TYR A 141 -13.29 18.22 -18.27
C TYR A 141 -13.94 17.74 -16.97
N PRO A 142 -14.35 18.64 -16.04
CA PRO A 142 -14.81 18.28 -14.69
C PRO A 142 -16.13 17.46 -14.69
N ASP A 143 -16.95 17.64 -15.72
CA ASP A 143 -18.21 16.88 -15.87
C ASP A 143 -18.00 15.48 -16.44
N GLN A 144 -16.83 15.19 -17.04
CA GLN A 144 -16.53 13.91 -17.67
C GLN A 144 -15.59 13.03 -16.84
N TYR A 145 -14.77 13.63 -15.97
CA TYR A 145 -13.76 12.90 -15.21
C TYR A 145 -13.89 13.16 -13.72
N PHE A 146 -13.56 12.13 -12.95
CA PHE A 146 -13.40 12.16 -11.50
C PHE A 146 -12.04 11.59 -11.13
N MET A 147 -11.28 12.31 -10.31
CA MET A 147 -10.00 11.84 -9.78
C MET A 147 -10.18 11.53 -8.29
N PRO A 148 -10.04 10.26 -7.87
CA PRO A 148 -10.05 9.88 -6.46
C PRO A 148 -9.02 10.63 -5.63
N ASN A 149 -7.84 10.93 -6.19
CA ASN A 149 -6.76 11.71 -5.59
C ASN A 149 -6.30 11.13 -4.25
N GLN A 150 -5.71 9.94 -4.29
CA GLN A 150 -5.28 9.20 -3.11
C GLN A 150 -4.34 9.97 -2.16
N TYR A 151 -3.70 11.04 -2.62
CA TYR A 151 -2.74 11.82 -1.84
C TYR A 151 -3.37 12.92 -0.99
N GLU A 152 -4.56 13.38 -1.36
CA GLU A 152 -5.26 14.50 -0.73
C GLU A 152 -6.62 14.11 -0.14
N ASN A 153 -7.24 13.03 -0.65
CA ASN A 153 -8.59 12.61 -0.29
C ASN A 153 -8.66 12.00 1.12
N GLU A 154 -9.43 12.64 1.99
CA GLU A 154 -9.65 12.18 3.37
C GLU A 154 -10.27 10.79 3.46
N ALA A 155 -10.97 10.33 2.44
CA ALA A 155 -11.52 8.98 2.39
C ALA A 155 -10.41 7.90 2.49
N ASN A 156 -9.19 8.19 2.01
CA ASN A 156 -8.05 7.31 2.19
C ASN A 156 -7.63 7.21 3.68
N PHE A 157 -7.61 8.31 4.40
CA PHE A 157 -7.38 8.31 5.85
C PHE A 157 -8.52 7.56 6.58
N LEU A 158 -9.77 7.89 6.27
CA LEU A 158 -10.96 7.28 6.90
C LEU A 158 -11.00 5.77 6.69
N ALA A 159 -10.61 5.27 5.53
CA ALA A 159 -10.55 3.83 5.26
C ALA A 159 -9.72 3.06 6.30
N HIS A 160 -8.65 3.67 6.80
CA HIS A 160 -7.77 3.03 7.79
C HIS A 160 -8.16 3.35 9.23
N TYR A 161 -8.73 4.52 9.47
CA TYR A 161 -9.25 4.90 10.78
C TYR A 161 -10.45 4.03 11.16
N GLU A 162 -11.39 3.82 10.22
CA GLU A 162 -12.62 3.07 10.44
C GLU A 162 -12.47 1.54 10.27
N SER A 163 -11.36 1.07 9.71
CA SER A 163 -11.19 -0.38 9.50
C SER A 163 -9.86 -0.92 10.00
N THR A 164 -8.71 -0.49 9.47
CA THR A 164 -7.40 -1.10 9.77
C THR A 164 -7.04 -0.95 11.25
N GLY A 165 -7.23 0.23 11.83
CA GLY A 165 -6.99 0.50 13.25
C GLY A 165 -7.85 -0.37 14.17
N PRO A 166 -9.20 -0.36 14.02
CA PRO A 166 -10.10 -1.24 14.77
C PRO A 166 -9.78 -2.73 14.64
N GLU A 167 -9.45 -3.20 13.44
CA GLU A 167 -9.08 -4.59 13.21
C GLU A 167 -7.82 -4.98 13.99
N ILE A 168 -6.78 -4.13 13.99
CA ILE A 168 -5.54 -4.35 14.74
C ILE A 168 -5.84 -4.39 16.24
N TRP A 169 -6.55 -3.40 16.76
CA TRP A 169 -6.92 -3.33 18.16
C TRP A 169 -7.65 -4.59 18.63
N LYS A 170 -8.68 -4.98 17.88
CA LYS A 170 -9.48 -6.17 18.17
C LYS A 170 -8.65 -7.45 18.09
N ALA A 171 -7.85 -7.64 17.02
CA ALA A 171 -7.06 -8.85 16.82
C ALA A 171 -5.94 -9.03 17.85
N THR A 172 -5.41 -7.95 18.39
CA THR A 172 -4.41 -7.97 19.47
C THR A 172 -5.03 -7.98 20.87
N GLU A 173 -6.36 -7.97 20.99
CA GLU A 173 -7.07 -7.83 22.27
C GLU A 173 -6.59 -6.62 23.07
N GLY A 174 -6.32 -5.51 22.37
CA GLY A 174 -5.80 -4.29 22.95
C GLY A 174 -4.34 -4.36 23.42
N LYS A 175 -3.58 -5.41 23.08
CA LYS A 175 -2.20 -5.60 23.52
C LYS A 175 -1.14 -5.00 22.60
N VAL A 176 -1.54 -4.39 21.47
CA VAL A 176 -0.62 -3.71 20.56
C VAL A 176 0.06 -2.53 21.27
N THR A 177 1.37 -2.43 21.14
CA THR A 177 2.19 -1.34 21.71
C THR A 177 2.89 -0.52 20.63
N HIS A 178 3.08 -1.11 19.44
CA HIS A 178 3.77 -0.45 18.33
C HIS A 178 3.04 -0.74 17.03
N LEU A 179 2.76 0.29 16.24
CA LEU A 179 2.35 0.17 14.85
C LEU A 179 3.52 0.57 13.95
N ILE A 180 3.95 -0.34 13.06
CA ILE A 180 5.03 -0.07 12.11
C ILE A 180 4.47 -0.10 10.70
N SER A 181 4.56 1.02 9.99
CA SER A 181 4.03 1.15 8.63
C SER A 181 4.97 1.89 7.71
N GLY A 182 5.13 1.38 6.51
CA GLY A 182 5.76 2.10 5.41
C GLY A 182 4.87 3.23 4.92
N ILE A 183 5.47 4.30 4.42
CA ILE A 183 4.74 5.50 4.06
C ILE A 183 4.79 5.76 2.55
N GLY A 184 3.62 5.63 1.90
CA GLY A 184 3.36 6.08 0.54
C GLY A 184 2.52 7.36 0.55
N THR A 185 1.19 7.25 0.60
CA THR A 185 0.27 8.40 0.72
C THR A 185 0.13 8.95 2.13
N GLY A 186 0.47 8.15 3.13
CA GLY A 186 0.28 8.47 4.54
C GLY A 186 -1.08 8.05 5.12
N GLY A 187 -2.05 7.65 4.29
CA GLY A 187 -3.40 7.30 4.76
C GLY A 187 -3.40 6.19 5.80
N THR A 188 -2.65 5.11 5.57
CA THR A 188 -2.60 3.96 6.47
C THR A 188 -2.07 4.33 7.85
N ILE A 189 -0.88 4.91 7.90
CA ILE A 189 -0.23 5.22 9.18
C ILE A 189 -0.98 6.28 9.97
N THR A 190 -1.54 7.28 9.28
CA THR A 190 -2.30 8.35 9.95
C THR A 190 -3.67 7.85 10.41
N GLY A 191 -4.38 7.07 9.59
CA GLY A 191 -5.70 6.56 9.95
C GLY A 191 -5.64 5.50 11.05
N ALA A 192 -4.93 4.40 10.82
CA ALA A 192 -4.78 3.35 11.82
C ALA A 192 -4.05 3.85 13.08
N GLY A 193 -3.02 4.69 12.90
CA GLY A 193 -2.25 5.24 14.00
C GLY A 193 -3.08 6.16 14.90
N LEU A 194 -3.91 7.05 14.33
CA LEU A 194 -4.79 7.92 15.12
C LEU A 194 -5.77 7.07 15.94
N TYR A 195 -6.48 6.14 15.29
CA TYR A 195 -7.39 5.25 15.99
C TYR A 195 -6.70 4.53 17.16
N LEU A 196 -5.51 3.97 16.94
CA LEU A 196 -4.80 3.22 17.97
C LEU A 196 -4.34 4.13 19.13
N LYS A 197 -3.87 5.35 18.85
CA LYS A 197 -3.51 6.32 19.92
C LYS A 197 -4.70 6.74 20.77
N GLU A 198 -5.90 6.76 20.23
CA GLU A 198 -7.13 7.02 20.99
C GLU A 198 -7.48 5.87 21.93
N GLN A 199 -6.98 4.65 21.66
CA GLN A 199 -7.21 3.48 22.50
C GLN A 199 -6.17 3.35 23.63
N GLY A 200 -4.94 3.88 23.44
CA GLY A 200 -3.89 3.75 24.45
C GLY A 200 -2.54 4.36 24.04
N ASN A 201 -1.55 4.15 24.88
CA ASN A 201 -0.19 4.61 24.65
C ASN A 201 0.53 3.69 23.65
N ILE A 202 0.31 3.92 22.35
CA ILE A 202 0.85 3.11 21.26
C ILE A 202 1.85 3.96 20.45
N GLU A 203 3.07 3.45 20.30
CA GLU A 203 4.12 4.09 19.49
C GLU A 203 3.83 3.87 18.01
N ILE A 204 3.73 4.95 17.24
CA ILE A 204 3.51 4.92 15.79
C ILE A 204 4.84 5.16 15.09
N ILE A 205 5.29 4.17 14.31
CA ILE A 205 6.61 4.13 13.70
C ILE A 205 6.46 4.18 12.19
N GLY A 206 6.94 5.29 11.60
CA GLY A 206 6.98 5.49 10.16
C GLY A 206 8.25 4.95 9.54
N VAL A 207 8.13 4.17 8.47
CA VAL A 207 9.26 3.64 7.72
C VAL A 207 9.40 4.41 6.40
N GLU A 208 10.57 5.03 6.23
CA GLU A 208 10.97 5.79 5.05
C GLU A 208 12.14 5.08 4.35
N PRO A 209 12.11 4.91 3.02
CA PRO A 209 13.24 4.34 2.30
C PRO A 209 14.38 5.36 2.15
N GLN A 210 15.57 4.89 1.83
CA GLN A 210 16.69 5.75 1.38
C GLN A 210 16.35 6.52 0.10
N LYS A 211 17.19 7.49 -0.27
CA LYS A 211 17.12 8.13 -1.61
C LYS A 211 17.44 7.13 -2.73
N ASN A 212 16.89 7.37 -3.91
CA ASN A 212 17.09 6.53 -5.12
C ASN A 212 16.81 5.05 -4.88
N HIS A 213 15.78 4.74 -4.09
CA HIS A 213 15.40 3.38 -3.69
C HIS A 213 14.64 2.63 -4.77
N HIS A 214 14.60 1.29 -4.65
CA HIS A 214 13.81 0.38 -5.47
C HIS A 214 12.57 -0.18 -4.74
N ILE A 215 12.26 0.36 -3.57
CA ILE A 215 11.14 -0.10 -2.71
C ILE A 215 9.85 0.53 -3.21
N GLN A 216 9.13 -0.18 -4.11
CA GLN A 216 7.86 0.30 -4.65
C GLN A 216 6.79 0.44 -3.55
N GLY A 217 5.97 1.48 -3.66
CA GLY A 217 4.90 1.79 -2.70
C GLY A 217 5.28 2.71 -1.56
N LEU A 218 6.58 2.89 -1.28
CA LEU A 218 7.09 3.86 -0.31
C LEU A 218 7.65 5.11 -0.98
N ARG A 219 7.90 6.16 -0.18
CA ARG A 219 8.44 7.45 -0.61
C ARG A 219 9.57 7.90 0.29
N ASN A 220 10.61 8.44 -0.32
CA ASN A 220 11.59 9.27 0.35
C ASN A 220 11.12 10.72 0.31
N PHE A 221 10.96 11.38 1.46
CA PHE A 221 10.37 12.72 1.54
C PHE A 221 11.33 13.84 1.16
N GLU A 222 12.62 13.58 1.13
CA GLU A 222 13.59 14.53 0.60
C GLU A 222 13.51 14.63 -0.94
N GLU A 223 13.05 13.56 -1.61
CA GLU A 223 12.85 13.52 -3.07
C GLU A 223 11.43 13.90 -3.47
N SER A 224 10.41 13.33 -2.82
CA SER A 224 9.02 13.49 -3.21
C SER A 224 8.27 14.61 -2.51
N GLY A 225 8.78 15.11 -1.40
CA GLY A 225 8.01 15.93 -0.47
C GLY A 225 7.00 15.11 0.34
N ILE A 226 6.37 15.75 1.31
CA ILE A 226 5.42 15.11 2.24
C ILE A 226 4.02 15.14 1.64
N PRO A 227 3.34 13.98 1.50
CA PRO A 227 1.96 13.94 1.01
C PRO A 227 1.00 14.77 1.87
N PRO A 228 -0.01 15.44 1.28
CA PRO A 228 -0.94 16.29 2.02
C PRO A 228 -1.68 15.59 3.16
N ILE A 229 -2.13 14.33 2.98
CA ILE A 229 -2.77 13.54 4.05
C ILE A 229 -1.84 13.37 5.24
N LEU A 230 -0.56 13.05 4.98
CA LEU A 230 0.44 12.88 6.03
C LEU A 230 0.77 14.22 6.69
N SER A 231 0.98 15.27 5.90
CA SER A 231 1.33 16.60 6.38
C SER A 231 0.36 17.13 7.43
N LYS A 232 -0.94 16.92 7.23
CA LYS A 232 -1.99 17.31 8.18
C LYS A 232 -1.87 16.62 9.54
N ARG A 233 -1.24 15.43 9.58
CA ARG A 233 -1.22 14.54 10.75
C ARG A 233 0.16 14.01 11.09
N ILE A 234 1.22 14.63 10.59
CA ILE A 234 2.60 14.14 10.73
C ILE A 234 3.04 13.94 12.20
N LYS A 235 2.47 14.73 13.10
CA LYS A 235 2.75 14.65 14.54
C LYS A 235 2.27 13.36 15.22
N ILE A 236 1.48 12.54 14.52
CA ILE A 236 1.04 11.24 15.05
C ILE A 236 2.18 10.21 15.05
N ILE A 237 3.19 10.42 14.21
CA ILE A 237 4.34 9.54 14.11
C ILE A 237 5.34 9.90 15.20
N ASP A 238 5.60 8.95 16.08
CA ASP A 238 6.50 9.13 17.22
C ASP A 238 7.95 8.89 16.84
N ARG A 239 8.18 7.92 15.91
CA ARG A 239 9.52 7.53 15.47
C ARG A 239 9.58 7.32 13.97
N TRP A 240 10.70 7.74 13.37
CA TRP A 240 11.02 7.51 11.96
C TRP A 240 12.19 6.56 11.84
N ILE A 241 12.07 5.53 10.99
CA ILE A 241 13.14 4.58 10.70
C ILE A 241 13.43 4.63 9.20
N LYS A 242 14.66 5.02 8.85
CA LYS A 242 15.15 4.91 7.46
C LYS A 242 15.65 3.50 7.20
N VAL A 243 15.29 2.97 6.01
CA VAL A 243 15.63 1.62 5.56
C VAL A 243 16.25 1.69 4.17
N SER A 244 17.38 1.02 4.00
CA SER A 244 18.02 0.86 2.69
C SER A 244 17.38 -0.25 1.86
N ASP A 245 17.66 -0.28 0.55
CA ASP A 245 17.25 -1.37 -0.34
C ASP A 245 17.81 -2.72 0.16
N GLU A 246 19.09 -2.75 0.56
CA GLU A 246 19.73 -3.95 1.08
C GLU A 246 19.02 -4.50 2.31
N GLU A 247 18.67 -3.64 3.27
CA GLU A 247 17.92 -4.02 4.47
C GLU A 247 16.54 -4.55 4.14
N ALA A 248 15.81 -3.85 3.24
CA ALA A 248 14.47 -4.24 2.84
C ALA A 248 14.46 -5.60 2.11
N PHE A 249 15.34 -5.79 1.12
CA PHE A 249 15.39 -7.03 0.35
C PHE A 249 16.01 -8.19 1.15
N THR A 250 16.89 -7.92 2.11
CA THR A 250 17.33 -8.93 3.08
C THR A 250 16.16 -9.39 3.96
N ALA A 251 15.31 -8.46 4.41
CA ALA A 251 14.10 -8.81 5.17
C ALA A 251 13.09 -9.61 4.33
N VAL A 252 12.96 -9.33 3.02
CA VAL A 252 12.15 -10.17 2.11
C VAL A 252 12.67 -11.60 2.09
N ARG A 253 13.99 -11.82 1.95
CA ARG A 253 14.58 -13.17 2.01
C ARG A 253 14.31 -13.86 3.34
N LEU A 254 14.53 -13.14 4.45
CA LEU A 254 14.28 -13.68 5.79
C LEU A 254 12.81 -14.08 6.00
N ALA A 255 11.86 -13.30 5.50
CA ALA A 255 10.44 -13.65 5.55
C ALA A 255 10.17 -14.95 4.79
N ALA A 256 10.74 -15.12 3.60
CA ALA A 256 10.60 -16.34 2.80
C ALA A 256 11.25 -17.56 3.48
N GLU A 257 12.45 -17.41 4.02
CA GLU A 257 13.25 -18.50 4.64
C GLU A 257 12.71 -18.92 6.02
N LYS A 258 12.28 -17.96 6.83
CA LYS A 258 11.92 -18.21 8.22
C LYS A 258 10.43 -18.41 8.45
N GLU A 259 9.60 -17.73 7.66
CA GLU A 259 8.14 -17.73 7.84
C GLU A 259 7.39 -18.31 6.61
N GLY A 260 8.09 -18.63 5.53
CA GLY A 260 7.46 -19.10 4.28
C GLY A 260 6.63 -18.03 3.58
N LEU A 261 6.88 -16.73 3.85
CA LEU A 261 6.11 -15.61 3.32
C LEU A 261 6.82 -14.94 2.16
N LEU A 262 6.17 -14.90 1.00
CA LEU A 262 6.63 -14.15 -0.17
C LEU A 262 6.00 -12.75 -0.15
N ILE A 263 6.70 -11.77 0.43
CA ILE A 263 6.22 -10.42 0.69
C ILE A 263 6.73 -9.41 -0.33
N GLY A 264 5.98 -8.30 -0.53
CA GLY A 264 6.40 -7.18 -1.38
C GLY A 264 7.55 -6.35 -0.76
N PRO A 265 8.22 -5.49 -1.57
CA PRO A 265 9.37 -4.69 -1.12
C PRO A 265 9.07 -3.78 0.07
N SER A 266 7.88 -3.14 0.07
CA SER A 266 7.46 -2.26 1.17
C SER A 266 7.22 -3.01 2.46
N SER A 267 6.72 -4.25 2.39
CA SER A 267 6.58 -5.15 3.54
C SER A 267 7.95 -5.57 4.08
N GLY A 268 8.93 -5.79 3.18
CA GLY A 268 10.32 -6.03 3.56
C GLY A 268 10.95 -4.86 4.32
N ALA A 269 10.72 -3.63 3.87
CA ALA A 269 11.20 -2.44 4.57
C ALA A 269 10.58 -2.31 5.98
N VAL A 270 9.30 -2.59 6.13
CA VAL A 270 8.62 -2.57 7.44
C VAL A 270 9.16 -3.67 8.35
N LEU A 271 9.42 -4.85 7.82
CA LEU A 271 10.05 -5.94 8.58
C LEU A 271 11.48 -5.57 9.00
N ALA A 272 12.28 -4.98 8.11
CA ALA A 272 13.62 -4.52 8.45
C ALA A 272 13.62 -3.52 9.61
N ALA A 273 12.65 -2.60 9.63
CA ALA A 273 12.48 -1.66 10.74
C ALA A 273 12.16 -2.39 12.07
N ALA A 274 11.27 -3.37 12.03
CA ALA A 274 10.94 -4.19 13.22
C ALA A 274 12.17 -4.97 13.73
N LEU A 275 12.98 -5.52 12.83
CA LEU A 275 14.20 -6.23 13.21
C LEU A 275 15.26 -5.28 13.83
N LYS A 276 15.29 -4.00 13.46
CA LYS A 276 16.12 -2.99 14.14
C LYS A 276 15.65 -2.78 15.58
N LEU A 277 14.34 -2.60 15.80
CA LEU A 277 13.77 -2.45 17.15
C LEU A 277 14.03 -3.69 18.03
N ASN A 278 13.97 -4.86 17.44
CA ASN A 278 14.25 -6.10 18.16
C ASN A 278 15.71 -6.16 18.66
N LYS A 279 16.65 -5.65 17.86
CA LYS A 279 18.07 -5.49 18.29
C LYS A 279 18.26 -4.43 19.39
N GLU A 280 17.38 -3.45 19.46
CA GLU A 280 17.35 -2.43 20.52
C GLU A 280 16.71 -2.94 21.85
N HIS A 281 16.34 -4.23 21.90
CA HIS A 281 15.68 -4.86 23.03
C HIS A 281 14.34 -4.20 23.44
N ILE A 282 13.62 -3.65 22.48
CA ILE A 282 12.28 -3.12 22.67
C ILE A 282 11.32 -4.26 23.04
N LYS A 283 10.42 -3.98 23.98
CA LYS A 283 9.45 -4.96 24.51
C LYS A 283 8.04 -4.63 24.03
N GLY A 284 7.19 -5.63 23.97
CA GLY A 284 5.76 -5.45 23.71
C GLY A 284 5.25 -6.20 22.49
N THR A 285 4.26 -5.63 21.83
CA THR A 285 3.58 -6.22 20.67
C THR A 285 3.63 -5.23 19.49
N ALA A 286 4.42 -5.55 18.49
CA ALA A 286 4.52 -4.78 17.25
C ALA A 286 3.60 -5.36 16.18
N VAL A 287 2.81 -4.51 15.54
CA VAL A 287 2.02 -4.85 14.36
C VAL A 287 2.62 -4.16 13.15
N LEU A 288 3.01 -4.96 12.17
CA LEU A 288 3.62 -4.57 10.92
C LEU A 288 2.58 -4.56 9.82
N ILE A 289 2.48 -3.50 9.07
CA ILE A 289 1.61 -3.45 7.88
C ILE A 289 2.35 -4.07 6.70
N PHE A 290 1.95 -5.27 6.31
CA PHE A 290 2.42 -5.92 5.09
C PHE A 290 1.44 -5.61 3.95
N ALA A 291 1.81 -4.60 3.15
CA ALA A 291 0.89 -3.95 2.22
C ALA A 291 0.46 -4.84 1.04
N ASP A 292 1.36 -5.69 0.56
CA ASP A 292 1.13 -6.62 -0.56
C ASP A 292 2.13 -7.78 -0.54
N ASP A 293 1.92 -8.74 -1.46
CA ASP A 293 2.77 -9.89 -1.69
C ASP A 293 3.83 -9.67 -2.79
N ALA A 294 4.64 -10.71 -3.03
CA ALA A 294 5.74 -10.70 -4.00
C ALA A 294 5.31 -10.87 -5.47
N VAL A 295 4.08 -11.29 -5.74
CA VAL A 295 3.67 -11.73 -7.10
C VAL A 295 3.89 -10.66 -8.16
N LYS A 296 3.61 -9.40 -7.82
CA LYS A 296 3.77 -8.25 -8.71
C LYS A 296 5.21 -7.78 -8.92
N TYR A 297 6.17 -8.41 -8.23
CA TYR A 297 7.58 -8.00 -8.20
C TYR A 297 8.54 -9.08 -8.72
N LEU A 298 8.02 -10.08 -9.44
CA LEU A 298 8.82 -11.19 -9.96
C LEU A 298 10.01 -10.71 -10.80
N GLY A 299 9.78 -9.78 -11.73
CA GLY A 299 10.84 -9.19 -12.55
C GLY A 299 11.88 -8.44 -11.73
N LEU A 300 11.44 -7.64 -10.74
CA LEU A 300 12.32 -6.93 -9.83
C LEU A 300 13.19 -7.88 -9.00
N TYR A 301 12.57 -8.90 -8.40
CA TYR A 301 13.26 -9.87 -7.55
C TYR A 301 14.24 -10.74 -8.33
N THR A 302 13.88 -11.11 -9.57
CA THR A 302 14.80 -11.82 -10.47
C THR A 302 16.00 -10.95 -10.82
N LYS A 303 15.78 -9.68 -11.21
CA LYS A 303 16.85 -8.73 -11.58
C LYS A 303 17.81 -8.45 -10.44
N LEU A 304 17.31 -8.32 -9.23
CA LEU A 304 18.11 -8.00 -8.04
C LEU A 304 18.61 -9.22 -7.27
N GLY A 305 18.27 -10.45 -7.71
CA GLY A 305 18.70 -11.68 -7.01
C GLY A 305 18.15 -11.76 -5.58
N VAL A 306 16.94 -11.25 -5.33
CA VAL A 306 16.37 -11.16 -3.98
C VAL A 306 15.98 -12.53 -3.43
N LEU A 307 15.43 -13.40 -4.26
CA LEU A 307 14.96 -14.73 -3.91
C LEU A 307 15.83 -15.81 -4.60
N ASN A 308 15.93 -16.99 -4.01
CA ASN A 308 16.63 -18.13 -4.63
C ASN A 308 15.78 -18.73 -5.77
N SER A 309 16.36 -19.69 -6.53
CA SER A 309 15.71 -20.30 -7.71
C SER A 309 14.41 -21.00 -7.36
N GLU A 310 14.34 -21.71 -6.25
CA GLU A 310 13.14 -22.43 -5.80
C GLU A 310 12.02 -21.43 -5.44
N GLN A 311 12.33 -20.40 -4.69
CA GLN A 311 11.40 -19.33 -4.32
C GLN A 311 10.90 -18.57 -5.57
N LEU A 312 11.78 -18.29 -6.54
CA LEU A 312 11.41 -17.67 -7.82
C LEU A 312 10.49 -18.58 -8.64
N ASP A 313 10.70 -19.89 -8.64
CA ASP A 313 9.85 -20.84 -9.36
C ASP A 313 8.45 -20.96 -8.74
N ILE A 314 8.37 -20.92 -7.40
CA ILE A 314 7.08 -20.80 -6.70
C ILE A 314 6.37 -19.51 -7.10
N LEU A 315 7.09 -18.39 -7.06
CA LEU A 315 6.53 -17.09 -7.41
C LEU A 315 6.05 -17.00 -8.87
N ARG A 316 6.80 -17.61 -9.81
CA ARG A 316 6.37 -17.74 -11.22
C ARG A 316 5.07 -18.53 -11.38
N LYS A 317 4.95 -19.66 -10.66
CA LYS A 317 3.73 -20.48 -10.67
C LYS A 317 2.53 -19.71 -10.14
N LEU A 318 2.71 -18.95 -9.05
CA LEU A 318 1.67 -18.10 -8.48
C LEU A 318 1.29 -16.95 -9.44
N SER A 319 2.27 -16.29 -10.04
CA SER A 319 2.05 -15.22 -11.02
C SER A 319 1.29 -15.73 -12.25
N ASN A 320 1.65 -16.90 -12.77
CA ASN A 320 0.96 -17.53 -13.90
C ASN A 320 -0.48 -17.96 -13.55
N ALA A 321 -0.73 -18.42 -12.32
CA ALA A 321 -2.07 -18.78 -11.86
C ALA A 321 -3.00 -17.56 -11.73
N LEU A 322 -2.45 -16.37 -11.49
CA LEU A 322 -3.20 -15.10 -11.44
C LEU A 322 -3.31 -14.42 -12.82
N SER A 323 -2.62 -14.96 -13.83
CA SER A 323 -2.65 -14.44 -15.21
C SER A 323 -3.83 -15.03 -15.99
N PHE A 324 -5.07 -14.75 -15.54
CA PHE A 324 -6.28 -15.14 -16.27
C PHE A 324 -6.54 -14.26 -17.49
#